data_7d3997ef2df4fd1434011730b9cdc9b8
#
_entry.id   7d3997ef2df4fd1434011730b9cdc9b8
#
_cell.length_a   1.000
_cell.length_b   1.000
_cell.length_c   1.000
_cell.angle_alpha   90.00
_cell.angle_beta   90.00
_cell.angle_gamma   90.00
#
_symmetry.space_group_name_H-M   'P 1'
#
loop_
_entity.id
_entity.type
_entity.pdbx_description
1 polymer ?
#
loop_
_entity_poly.entity_id
_entity_poly.type
_entity_poly.pdbx_seq_one_letter_code
_entity_poly.pdbx_strand_id
1 'polypeptide(L)'
;MHHPAYHGVVQARPQPRYSLIIPAHNEEEYLPRLLDTVELARNRYVRGADAVEVIVADNSSTDATAAIARQRGCRVVSVVERRIASARNGGAGVARGRLFAFVDADMRIHADTFNAIDRCMATGGVVGGATGVHLERWSLGIAATYAVMVPWVWMLRMDTGVVFCSSEDFLAIGGYDEERYFGEDVKLLFDLKRIGRPRGQRLARVRSAKAVTSMRKFDRHGEWHYFTMIFRLIPLLFQPHDTMDDEVREYWYGDRGGSGQ
;
A
#
# COMPACT_ATOMS: atom_id res chain seq x y z
N MET A 1 18.62 -40.17 40.47
CA MET A 1 17.41 -39.46 39.97
C MET A 1 17.82 -38.62 38.79
N HIS A 2 17.51 -39.07 37.56
CA HIS A 2 17.82 -38.36 36.32
C HIS A 2 16.63 -37.51 35.95
N HIS A 3 16.80 -36.18 35.91
CA HIS A 3 15.83 -35.25 35.34
C HIS A 3 15.96 -35.32 33.81
N PRO A 4 14.88 -35.55 33.07
CA PRO A 4 14.89 -35.41 31.62
C PRO A 4 14.91 -33.94 31.26
N ALA A 5 15.96 -33.51 30.52
CA ALA A 5 16.02 -32.18 29.91
C ALA A 5 14.97 -32.10 28.81
N TYR A 6 13.93 -31.31 29.03
CA TYR A 6 12.99 -30.93 27.97
C TYR A 6 13.69 -29.99 26.98
N HIS A 7 14.21 -30.51 25.90
CA HIS A 7 14.58 -29.71 24.73
C HIS A 7 13.28 -29.31 24.02
N GLY A 8 12.77 -28.15 24.36
CA GLY A 8 11.70 -27.53 23.60
C GLY A 8 12.19 -27.26 22.18
N VAL A 9 11.74 -28.05 21.22
CA VAL A 9 11.93 -27.77 19.80
C VAL A 9 11.17 -26.47 19.52
N VAL A 10 11.91 -25.38 19.37
CA VAL A 10 11.36 -24.11 18.84
C VAL A 10 10.97 -24.41 17.39
N GLN A 11 9.72 -24.79 17.18
CA GLN A 11 9.19 -24.91 15.81
C GLN A 11 9.33 -23.55 15.14
N ALA A 12 10.18 -23.46 14.15
CA ALA A 12 10.28 -22.28 13.30
C ALA A 12 8.89 -21.99 12.73
N ARG A 13 8.33 -20.81 13.02
CA ARG A 13 7.02 -20.42 12.47
C ARG A 13 7.09 -20.55 10.95
N PRO A 14 6.11 -21.20 10.30
CA PRO A 14 6.12 -21.35 8.87
C PRO A 14 6.18 -19.98 8.20
N GLN A 15 6.93 -19.90 7.09
CA GLN A 15 7.05 -18.66 6.32
C GLN A 15 5.65 -18.20 5.86
N PRO A 16 5.23 -16.98 6.16
CA PRO A 16 3.93 -16.50 5.73
C PRO A 16 3.84 -16.44 4.20
N ARG A 17 2.64 -16.58 3.67
CA ARG A 17 2.38 -16.41 2.24
C ARG A 17 2.45 -14.94 1.86
N TYR A 18 1.87 -14.07 2.69
CA TYR A 18 1.82 -12.63 2.50
C TYR A 18 2.51 -11.87 3.61
N SER A 19 3.19 -10.79 3.23
CA SER A 19 3.45 -9.65 4.10
C SER A 19 2.59 -8.50 3.61
N LEU A 20 1.59 -8.12 4.40
CA LEU A 20 0.83 -6.89 4.19
C LEU A 20 1.59 -5.74 4.84
N ILE A 21 2.03 -4.80 4.03
CA ILE A 21 2.88 -3.66 4.44
C ILE A 21 2.03 -2.39 4.39
N ILE A 22 1.96 -1.70 5.50
CA ILE A 22 1.12 -0.51 5.71
C ILE A 22 2.05 0.64 6.11
N PRO A 23 2.37 1.58 5.19
CA PRO A 23 3.02 2.82 5.57
C PRO A 23 2.05 3.67 6.39
N ALA A 24 2.50 4.23 7.51
CA ALA A 24 1.67 5.03 8.39
C ALA A 24 2.44 6.21 8.97
N HIS A 25 1.83 7.41 8.94
CA HIS A 25 2.30 8.61 9.60
C HIS A 25 1.12 9.41 10.14
N ASN A 26 0.98 9.44 11.48
CA ASN A 26 -0.14 10.09 12.17
C ASN A 26 -1.50 9.60 11.63
N GLU A 27 -1.76 8.31 11.75
CA GLU A 27 -2.94 7.60 11.24
C GLU A 27 -3.77 6.96 12.38
N GLU A 28 -3.69 7.49 13.61
CA GLU A 28 -4.42 6.93 14.76
C GLU A 28 -5.92 6.83 14.54
N GLU A 29 -6.51 7.72 13.74
CA GLU A 29 -7.93 7.73 13.42
C GLU A 29 -8.32 6.68 12.37
N TYR A 30 -7.46 6.45 11.35
CA TYR A 30 -7.81 5.64 10.17
C TYR A 30 -7.26 4.22 10.25
N LEU A 31 -6.07 4.03 10.83
CA LEU A 31 -5.43 2.73 10.96
C LEU A 31 -6.32 1.66 11.61
N PRO A 32 -7.11 1.95 12.68
CA PRO A 32 -8.04 0.97 13.24
C PRO A 32 -9.05 0.44 12.23
N ARG A 33 -9.60 1.32 11.37
CA ARG A 33 -10.60 0.98 10.36
C ARG A 33 -10.01 0.05 9.27
N LEU A 34 -8.76 0.30 8.88
CA LEU A 34 -8.04 -0.60 7.97
C LEU A 34 -7.83 -1.96 8.64
N LEU A 35 -7.29 -1.98 9.89
CA LEU A 35 -6.96 -3.21 10.59
C LEU A 35 -8.18 -4.10 10.86
N ASP A 36 -9.37 -3.54 11.07
CA ASP A 36 -10.62 -4.29 11.16
C ASP A 36 -10.91 -5.07 9.87
N THR A 37 -10.72 -4.42 8.71
CA THR A 37 -10.91 -5.08 7.41
C THR A 37 -9.80 -6.08 7.08
N VAL A 38 -8.57 -5.82 7.53
CA VAL A 38 -7.44 -6.74 7.41
C VAL A 38 -7.69 -8.01 8.22
N GLU A 39 -8.19 -7.89 9.45
CA GLU A 39 -8.53 -9.04 10.28
C GLU A 39 -9.62 -9.89 9.65
N LEU A 40 -10.67 -9.26 9.12
CA LEU A 40 -11.72 -9.96 8.38
C LEU A 40 -11.16 -10.70 7.15
N ALA A 41 -10.27 -10.05 6.39
CA ALA A 41 -9.65 -10.66 5.21
C ALA A 41 -8.72 -11.83 5.57
N ARG A 42 -7.95 -11.71 6.67
CA ARG A 42 -7.09 -12.80 7.19
C ARG A 42 -7.90 -14.00 7.62
N ASN A 43 -8.99 -13.77 8.36
CA ASN A 43 -9.87 -14.83 8.84
C ASN A 43 -10.61 -15.54 7.68
N ARG A 44 -10.83 -14.85 6.57
CA ARG A 44 -11.47 -15.40 5.37
C ARG A 44 -10.50 -16.03 4.37
N TYR A 45 -9.21 -15.88 4.61
CA TYR A 45 -8.19 -16.42 3.73
C TYR A 45 -8.13 -17.94 3.83
N VAL A 46 -8.23 -18.64 2.70
CA VAL A 46 -8.30 -20.11 2.65
C VAL A 46 -7.07 -20.82 3.22
N ARG A 47 -5.91 -20.15 3.29
CA ARG A 47 -4.70 -20.69 3.91
C ARG A 47 -4.55 -20.37 5.39
N GLY A 48 -5.57 -19.75 5.99
CA GLY A 48 -5.58 -19.34 7.39
C GLY A 48 -4.96 -17.96 7.65
N ALA A 49 -5.34 -17.38 8.78
CA ALA A 49 -4.90 -16.02 9.18
C ALA A 49 -3.38 -15.91 9.37
N ASP A 50 -2.72 -16.99 9.82
CA ASP A 50 -1.27 -17.02 10.07
C ASP A 50 -0.43 -17.01 8.78
N ALA A 51 -1.05 -17.30 7.65
CA ALA A 51 -0.40 -17.16 6.35
C ALA A 51 -0.21 -15.69 5.90
N VAL A 52 -0.73 -14.72 6.67
CA VAL A 52 -0.60 -13.29 6.40
C VAL A 52 0.00 -12.59 7.63
N GLU A 53 1.23 -12.13 7.53
CA GLU A 53 1.79 -11.19 8.51
C GLU A 53 1.39 -9.76 8.14
N VAL A 54 1.18 -8.92 9.16
CA VAL A 54 0.85 -7.50 9.00
C VAL A 54 1.98 -6.67 9.57
N ILE A 55 2.53 -5.78 8.75
CA ILE A 55 3.65 -4.90 9.08
C ILE A 55 3.19 -3.47 8.92
N VAL A 56 3.25 -2.70 10.01
CA VAL A 56 3.03 -1.25 9.98
C VAL A 56 4.39 -0.58 10.00
N ALA A 57 4.72 0.11 8.91
CA ALA A 57 5.91 0.93 8.80
C ALA A 57 5.59 2.33 9.32
N ASP A 58 5.91 2.55 10.58
CA ASP A 58 5.69 3.80 11.29
C ASP A 58 6.71 4.84 10.84
N ASN A 59 6.25 5.82 10.07
CA ASN A 59 7.08 6.85 9.46
C ASN A 59 7.16 8.09 10.35
N SER A 60 7.76 7.94 11.54
CA SER A 60 7.92 9.01 12.53
C SER A 60 6.59 9.61 12.98
N SER A 61 5.61 8.78 13.34
CA SER A 61 4.36 9.25 13.95
C SER A 61 4.58 9.84 15.34
N THR A 62 3.82 10.87 15.66
CA THR A 62 3.81 11.55 16.97
C THR A 62 2.53 11.27 17.77
N ASP A 63 1.57 10.58 17.16
CA ASP A 63 0.29 10.17 17.73
C ASP A 63 0.30 8.69 18.19
N ALA A 64 -0.87 8.13 18.45
CA ALA A 64 -1.01 6.75 18.93
C ALA A 64 -0.85 5.67 17.83
N THR A 65 -0.50 6.02 16.58
CA THR A 65 -0.41 5.09 15.44
C THR A 65 0.37 3.82 15.75
N ALA A 66 1.62 3.96 16.23
CA ALA A 66 2.47 2.81 16.52
C ALA A 66 1.96 1.96 17.70
N ALA A 67 1.34 2.60 18.70
CA ALA A 67 0.75 1.91 19.85
C ALA A 67 -0.46 1.08 19.42
N ILE A 68 -1.35 1.64 18.61
CA ILE A 68 -2.51 0.97 18.03
C ILE A 68 -2.07 -0.25 17.21
N ALA A 69 -1.08 -0.09 16.34
CA ALA A 69 -0.56 -1.18 15.52
C ALA A 69 -0.05 -2.36 16.39
N ARG A 70 0.71 -2.08 17.45
CA ARG A 70 1.22 -3.12 18.38
C ARG A 70 0.09 -3.82 19.12
N GLN A 71 -0.91 -3.07 19.63
CA GLN A 71 -2.08 -3.62 20.34
C GLN A 71 -2.89 -4.55 19.43
N ARG A 72 -2.92 -4.30 18.12
CA ARG A 72 -3.59 -5.12 17.11
C ARG A 72 -2.71 -6.29 16.60
N GLY A 73 -1.57 -6.55 17.26
CA GLY A 73 -0.68 -7.65 16.92
C GLY A 73 0.10 -7.47 15.61
N CYS A 74 0.18 -6.26 15.08
CA CYS A 74 1.01 -5.96 13.93
C CYS A 74 2.49 -5.90 14.32
N ARG A 75 3.37 -6.32 13.41
CA ARG A 75 4.79 -5.99 13.52
C ARG A 75 4.99 -4.53 13.15
N VAL A 76 5.62 -3.76 14.03
CA VAL A 76 5.89 -2.34 13.79
C VAL A 76 7.38 -2.17 13.52
N VAL A 77 7.71 -1.46 12.43
CA VAL A 77 9.06 -1.00 12.10
C VAL A 77 9.06 0.52 12.02
N SER A 78 10.00 1.17 12.69
CA SER A 78 10.16 2.62 12.65
C SER A 78 11.04 3.01 11.46
N VAL A 79 10.58 3.99 10.69
CA VAL A 79 11.29 4.55 9.53
C VAL A 79 11.44 6.04 9.73
N VAL A 80 12.69 6.51 9.77
CA VAL A 80 13.01 7.92 10.09
C VAL A 80 12.76 8.83 8.90
N GLU A 81 13.14 8.36 7.70
CA GLU A 81 12.98 9.14 6.47
C GLU A 81 11.48 9.36 6.18
N ARG A 82 11.04 10.63 6.22
CA ARG A 82 9.63 11.02 6.04
C ARG A 82 9.22 10.97 4.57
N ARG A 83 9.23 9.77 4.00
CA ARG A 83 8.76 9.48 2.63
C ARG A 83 7.95 8.20 2.63
N ILE A 84 6.86 8.18 1.87
CA ILE A 84 6.00 7.00 1.77
C ILE A 84 6.74 5.81 1.14
N ALA A 85 7.59 6.07 0.15
CA ALA A 85 8.44 5.06 -0.49
C ALA A 85 9.42 4.43 0.52
N SER A 86 10.09 5.25 1.36
CA SER A 86 10.99 4.76 2.42
C SER A 86 10.22 3.95 3.47
N ALA A 87 9.00 4.36 3.85
CA ALA A 87 8.17 3.59 4.75
C ALA A 87 7.80 2.22 4.15
N ARG A 88 7.40 2.16 2.88
CA ARG A 88 7.10 0.90 2.19
C ARG A 88 8.33 0.01 2.07
N ASN A 89 9.49 0.56 1.72
CA ASN A 89 10.77 -0.17 1.65
C ASN A 89 11.20 -0.67 3.04
N GLY A 90 11.11 0.17 4.07
CA GLY A 90 11.40 -0.22 5.44
C GLY A 90 10.53 -1.36 5.94
N GLY A 91 9.23 -1.33 5.62
CA GLY A 91 8.32 -2.44 5.88
C GLY A 91 8.69 -3.71 5.11
N ALA A 92 9.05 -3.59 3.84
CA ALA A 92 9.48 -4.70 3.00
C ALA A 92 10.81 -5.32 3.49
N GLY A 93 11.72 -4.49 4.01
CA GLY A 93 13.02 -4.94 4.54
C GLY A 93 12.92 -5.89 5.75
N VAL A 94 11.80 -5.87 6.48
CA VAL A 94 11.56 -6.79 7.60
C VAL A 94 10.52 -7.87 7.28
N ALA A 95 9.97 -7.85 6.08
CA ALA A 95 8.93 -8.77 5.62
C ALA A 95 9.49 -10.17 5.34
N ARG A 96 8.68 -11.21 5.61
CA ARG A 96 9.06 -12.62 5.43
C ARG A 96 8.17 -13.34 4.43
N GLY A 97 7.09 -12.69 3.98
CA GLY A 97 6.14 -13.27 3.05
C GLY A 97 6.74 -13.50 1.66
N ARG A 98 6.21 -14.49 0.95
CA ARG A 98 6.57 -14.72 -0.45
C ARG A 98 5.93 -13.72 -1.40
N LEU A 99 4.81 -13.15 -1.00
CA LEU A 99 4.12 -12.08 -1.70
C LEU A 99 4.09 -10.85 -0.80
N PHE A 100 4.45 -9.72 -1.34
CA PHE A 100 4.27 -8.42 -0.72
C PHE A 100 2.96 -7.81 -1.21
N ALA A 101 2.21 -7.23 -0.28
CA ALA A 101 1.00 -6.48 -0.55
C ALA A 101 1.12 -5.14 0.19
N PHE A 102 0.92 -4.03 -0.51
CA PHE A 102 1.02 -2.68 0.03
C PHE A 102 -0.35 -2.03 0.02
N VAL A 103 -0.71 -1.38 1.13
CA VAL A 103 -1.97 -0.65 1.26
C VAL A 103 -1.78 0.55 2.17
N ASP A 104 -2.38 1.70 1.83
CA ASP A 104 -2.29 2.90 2.64
C ASP A 104 -3.15 2.79 3.91
N ALA A 105 -2.71 3.41 5.00
CA ALA A 105 -3.32 3.29 6.32
C ALA A 105 -4.75 3.85 6.41
N ASP A 106 -5.14 4.73 5.48
CA ASP A 106 -6.47 5.33 5.39
C ASP A 106 -7.43 4.58 4.45
N MET A 107 -7.03 3.41 3.95
CA MET A 107 -7.86 2.54 3.12
C MET A 107 -8.60 1.47 3.94
N ARG A 108 -9.52 0.76 3.29
CA ARG A 108 -10.13 -0.49 3.77
C ARG A 108 -10.03 -1.53 2.68
N ILE A 109 -9.61 -2.75 3.02
CA ILE A 109 -9.47 -3.82 2.03
C ILE A 109 -10.72 -4.68 1.97
N HIS A 110 -10.93 -5.35 0.84
CA HIS A 110 -12.04 -6.29 0.68
C HIS A 110 -11.75 -7.60 1.43
N ALA A 111 -12.78 -8.21 2.00
CA ALA A 111 -12.64 -9.45 2.76
C ALA A 111 -12.07 -10.64 1.97
N ASP A 112 -12.15 -10.61 0.64
CA ASP A 112 -11.60 -11.66 -0.25
C ASP A 112 -10.24 -11.25 -0.90
N THR A 113 -9.59 -10.20 -0.41
CA THR A 113 -8.38 -9.63 -1.03
C THR A 113 -7.29 -10.67 -1.23
N PHE A 114 -6.88 -11.41 -0.20
CA PHE A 114 -5.80 -12.39 -0.30
C PHE A 114 -6.15 -13.57 -1.20
N ASN A 115 -7.38 -14.08 -1.14
CA ASN A 115 -7.84 -15.14 -2.04
C ASN A 115 -7.88 -14.67 -3.51
N ALA A 116 -8.33 -13.44 -3.75
CA ALA A 116 -8.43 -12.89 -5.09
C ALA A 116 -7.05 -12.66 -5.72
N ILE A 117 -6.08 -12.19 -4.94
CA ILE A 117 -4.68 -12.04 -5.37
C ILE A 117 -4.07 -13.42 -5.62
N ASP A 118 -4.27 -14.41 -4.74
CA ASP A 118 -3.75 -15.78 -4.94
C ASP A 118 -4.28 -16.42 -6.22
N ARG A 119 -5.60 -16.32 -6.49
CA ARG A 119 -6.18 -16.80 -7.77
C ARG A 119 -5.53 -16.17 -8.97
N CYS A 120 -5.24 -14.88 -8.88
CA CYS A 120 -4.60 -14.12 -9.95
C CYS A 120 -3.15 -14.56 -10.16
N MET A 121 -2.35 -14.65 -9.10
CA MET A 121 -0.94 -15.05 -9.14
C MET A 121 -0.76 -16.52 -9.53
N ALA A 122 -1.69 -17.39 -9.21
CA ALA A 122 -1.65 -18.81 -9.54
C ALA A 122 -1.67 -19.10 -11.05
N THR A 123 -2.06 -18.14 -11.89
CA THR A 123 -2.08 -18.31 -13.35
C THR A 123 -0.68 -18.37 -14.00
N GLY A 124 0.39 -18.06 -13.26
CA GLY A 124 1.78 -18.02 -13.74
C GLY A 124 2.11 -16.90 -14.72
N GLY A 125 1.09 -16.26 -15.31
CA GLY A 125 1.26 -15.18 -16.30
C GLY A 125 1.23 -13.77 -15.70
N VAL A 126 1.46 -13.63 -14.38
CA VAL A 126 1.35 -12.36 -13.65
C VAL A 126 2.63 -12.10 -12.87
N VAL A 127 3.24 -10.94 -13.08
CA VAL A 127 4.42 -10.46 -12.33
C VAL A 127 4.02 -9.72 -11.06
N GLY A 128 2.84 -9.13 -11.03
CA GLY A 128 2.28 -8.33 -9.95
C GLY A 128 1.07 -7.55 -10.45
N GLY A 129 0.58 -6.65 -9.64
CA GLY A 129 -0.58 -5.84 -10.02
C GLY A 129 -1.18 -5.08 -8.85
N ALA A 130 -2.43 -4.68 -9.01
CA ALA A 130 -3.17 -4.03 -7.95
C ALA A 130 -4.64 -4.42 -7.95
N THR A 131 -5.29 -4.28 -6.79
CA THR A 131 -6.75 -4.30 -6.70
C THR A 131 -7.31 -2.97 -7.19
N GLY A 132 -8.55 -2.99 -7.65
CA GLY A 132 -9.27 -1.75 -7.95
C GLY A 132 -9.55 -0.96 -6.68
N VAL A 133 -9.95 0.30 -6.88
CA VAL A 133 -10.38 1.20 -5.81
C VAL A 133 -11.87 1.48 -5.92
N HIS A 134 -12.53 1.60 -4.80
CA HIS A 134 -13.87 2.15 -4.63
C HIS A 134 -13.79 3.41 -3.78
N LEU A 135 -14.54 4.43 -4.16
CA LEU A 135 -14.66 5.62 -3.34
C LEU A 135 -15.73 5.41 -2.27
N GLU A 136 -15.49 5.93 -1.08
CA GLU A 136 -16.42 5.86 0.03
C GLU A 136 -17.74 6.62 -0.26
N ARG A 137 -17.64 7.74 -0.99
CA ARG A 137 -18.79 8.54 -1.44
C ARG A 137 -18.55 9.18 -2.80
N TRP A 138 -19.62 9.63 -3.44
CA TRP A 138 -19.60 10.36 -4.71
C TRP A 138 -20.13 11.78 -4.53
N SER A 139 -19.51 12.73 -5.23
CA SER A 139 -19.99 14.09 -5.42
C SER A 139 -19.72 14.54 -6.86
N LEU A 140 -20.25 15.70 -7.25
CA LEU A 140 -20.04 16.25 -8.60
C LEU A 140 -18.55 16.56 -8.86
N GLY A 141 -17.82 17.13 -7.88
CA GLY A 141 -16.41 17.44 -8.01
C GLY A 141 -15.54 16.17 -8.12
N ILE A 142 -15.88 15.16 -7.34
CA ILE A 142 -15.24 13.85 -7.40
C ILE A 142 -15.54 13.17 -8.75
N ALA A 143 -16.78 13.20 -9.23
CA ALA A 143 -17.16 12.63 -10.51
C ALA A 143 -16.42 13.30 -11.68
N ALA A 144 -16.27 14.62 -11.65
CA ALA A 144 -15.51 15.38 -12.65
C ALA A 144 -14.02 15.00 -12.64
N THR A 145 -13.41 14.91 -11.44
CA THR A 145 -12.02 14.45 -11.26
C THR A 145 -11.82 13.05 -11.85
N TYR A 146 -12.74 12.13 -11.53
CA TYR A 146 -12.70 10.76 -12.02
C TYR A 146 -12.90 10.66 -13.53
N ALA A 147 -13.79 11.47 -14.11
CA ALA A 147 -14.01 11.49 -15.56
C ALA A 147 -12.72 11.84 -16.34
N VAL A 148 -11.86 12.67 -15.77
CA VAL A 148 -10.57 13.05 -16.35
C VAL A 148 -9.51 11.96 -16.07
N MET A 149 -9.45 11.43 -14.85
CA MET A 149 -8.38 10.48 -14.45
C MET A 149 -8.62 9.04 -14.92
N VAL A 150 -9.87 8.56 -14.91
CA VAL A 150 -10.18 7.16 -15.20
C VAL A 150 -9.70 6.70 -16.59
N PRO A 151 -9.81 7.47 -17.68
CA PRO A 151 -9.27 7.08 -18.96
C PRO A 151 -7.76 6.80 -18.92
N TRP A 152 -7.00 7.62 -18.20
CA TRP A 152 -5.54 7.44 -18.04
C TRP A 152 -5.21 6.21 -17.18
N VAL A 153 -5.88 6.05 -16.03
CA VAL A 153 -5.72 4.87 -15.17
C VAL A 153 -6.10 3.60 -15.94
N TRP A 154 -7.16 3.67 -16.74
CA TRP A 154 -7.60 2.54 -17.56
C TRP A 154 -6.62 2.20 -18.68
N MET A 155 -6.10 3.21 -19.39
CA MET A 155 -5.11 3.06 -20.44
C MET A 155 -3.78 2.50 -19.91
N LEU A 156 -3.32 2.99 -18.76
CA LEU A 156 -2.09 2.55 -18.13
C LEU A 156 -2.25 1.21 -17.38
N ARG A 157 -3.50 0.76 -17.14
CA ARG A 157 -3.85 -0.44 -16.34
C ARG A 157 -3.29 -0.40 -14.92
N MET A 158 -3.19 0.78 -14.33
CA MET A 158 -2.62 1.03 -13.01
C MET A 158 -3.72 1.40 -12.03
N ASP A 159 -4.32 0.41 -11.40
CA ASP A 159 -5.14 0.62 -10.21
C ASP A 159 -4.22 0.72 -8.99
N THR A 160 -4.60 1.50 -8.00
CA THR A 160 -3.78 1.82 -6.82
C THR A 160 -4.49 1.46 -5.51
N GLY A 161 -5.24 0.38 -5.49
CA GLY A 161 -5.80 -0.18 -4.26
C GLY A 161 -4.70 -0.91 -3.47
N VAL A 162 -4.83 -2.23 -3.29
CA VAL A 162 -3.73 -3.04 -2.74
C VAL A 162 -2.78 -3.40 -3.88
N VAL A 163 -1.57 -2.86 -3.86
CA VAL A 163 -0.49 -3.18 -4.81
C VAL A 163 0.21 -4.45 -4.36
N PHE A 164 0.47 -5.39 -5.27
CA PHE A 164 1.08 -6.68 -4.90
C PHE A 164 2.07 -7.19 -5.94
N CYS A 165 3.08 -7.90 -5.47
CA CYS A 165 4.05 -8.62 -6.30
C CYS A 165 4.73 -9.74 -5.48
N SER A 166 5.57 -10.57 -6.12
CA SER A 166 6.45 -11.47 -5.37
C SER A 166 7.54 -10.68 -4.64
N SER A 167 7.99 -11.19 -3.49
CA SER A 167 9.13 -10.61 -2.77
C SER A 167 10.40 -10.64 -3.62
N GLU A 168 10.58 -11.69 -4.43
CA GLU A 168 11.70 -11.83 -5.36
C GLU A 168 11.71 -10.72 -6.41
N ASP A 169 10.57 -10.48 -7.08
CA ASP A 169 10.45 -9.44 -8.08
C ASP A 169 10.60 -8.04 -7.49
N PHE A 170 10.06 -7.82 -6.28
CA PHE A 170 10.23 -6.57 -5.56
C PHE A 170 11.72 -6.25 -5.31
N LEU A 171 12.47 -7.23 -4.83
CA LEU A 171 13.91 -7.09 -4.60
C LEU A 171 14.68 -6.91 -5.92
N ALA A 172 14.30 -7.63 -6.97
CA ALA A 172 14.95 -7.55 -8.28
C ALA A 172 14.84 -6.17 -8.94
N ILE A 173 13.77 -5.41 -8.65
CA ILE A 173 13.62 -4.03 -9.15
C ILE A 173 14.19 -2.97 -8.21
N GLY A 174 14.70 -3.37 -7.02
CA GLY A 174 15.25 -2.45 -6.03
C GLY A 174 14.19 -1.79 -5.13
N GLY A 175 12.94 -2.28 -5.13
CA GLY A 175 11.85 -1.73 -4.32
C GLY A 175 11.23 -0.46 -4.88
N TYR A 176 10.65 0.33 -3.99
CA TYR A 176 10.12 1.65 -4.31
C TYR A 176 11.25 2.67 -4.50
N ASP A 177 11.09 3.54 -5.50
CA ASP A 177 12.01 4.66 -5.77
C ASP A 177 11.81 5.76 -4.71
N GLU A 178 12.78 5.88 -3.80
CA GLU A 178 12.72 6.82 -2.67
C GLU A 178 13.02 8.26 -3.06
N GLU A 179 13.54 8.50 -4.26
CA GLU A 179 13.76 9.86 -4.77
C GLU A 179 12.46 10.50 -5.25
N ARG A 180 11.40 9.69 -5.49
CA ARG A 180 10.12 10.18 -5.96
C ARG A 180 9.20 10.58 -4.81
N TYR A 181 8.60 11.76 -4.94
CA TYR A 181 7.56 12.27 -4.03
C TYR A 181 6.14 11.94 -4.49
N PHE A 182 5.95 11.55 -5.75
CA PHE A 182 4.65 11.29 -6.34
C PHE A 182 4.71 10.16 -7.38
N GLY A 183 3.66 9.32 -7.42
CA GLY A 183 3.53 8.26 -8.43
C GLY A 183 4.49 7.08 -8.23
N GLU A 184 4.98 6.86 -7.03
CA GLU A 184 5.87 5.76 -6.66
C GLU A 184 5.24 4.39 -6.95
N ASP A 185 3.92 4.23 -6.74
CA ASP A 185 3.19 3.00 -7.09
C ASP A 185 3.16 2.76 -8.60
N VAL A 186 2.98 3.84 -9.36
CA VAL A 186 2.98 3.79 -10.83
C VAL A 186 4.36 3.35 -11.33
N LYS A 187 5.43 3.93 -10.77
CA LYS A 187 6.82 3.56 -11.10
C LYS A 187 7.10 2.09 -10.77
N LEU A 188 6.71 1.63 -9.58
CA LEU A 188 6.86 0.23 -9.17
C LEU A 188 6.17 -0.71 -10.18
N LEU A 189 4.92 -0.40 -10.55
CA LEU A 189 4.17 -1.21 -11.51
C LEU A 189 4.82 -1.20 -12.91
N PHE A 190 5.41 -0.08 -13.35
CA PHE A 190 6.19 -0.03 -14.59
C PHE A 190 7.45 -0.90 -14.53
N ASP A 191 8.18 -0.86 -13.42
CA ASP A 191 9.38 -1.68 -13.25
C ASP A 191 9.05 -3.16 -13.19
N LEU A 192 8.00 -3.55 -12.48
CA LEU A 192 7.48 -4.92 -12.50
C LEU A 192 7.08 -5.35 -13.92
N LYS A 193 6.38 -4.51 -14.67
CA LYS A 193 6.01 -4.78 -16.07
C LYS A 193 7.25 -4.97 -16.93
N ARG A 194 8.29 -4.17 -16.73
CA ARG A 194 9.56 -4.26 -17.46
C ARG A 194 10.26 -5.60 -17.25
N ILE A 195 10.37 -6.07 -15.98
CA ILE A 195 11.01 -7.37 -15.70
C ILE A 195 10.11 -8.57 -16.02
N GLY A 196 8.78 -8.42 -15.99
CA GLY A 196 7.84 -9.47 -16.35
C GLY A 196 7.74 -9.73 -17.85
N ARG A 197 7.94 -8.69 -18.68
CA ARG A 197 7.77 -8.78 -20.16
C ARG A 197 8.63 -9.87 -20.82
N PRO A 198 9.93 -10.00 -20.53
CA PRO A 198 10.77 -11.08 -21.09
C PRO A 198 10.30 -12.48 -20.68
N ARG A 199 9.61 -12.60 -19.54
CA ARG A 199 9.05 -13.85 -19.00
C ARG A 199 7.62 -14.14 -19.50
N GLY A 200 7.09 -13.32 -20.41
CA GLY A 200 5.71 -13.43 -20.89
C GLY A 200 4.66 -13.05 -19.85
N GLN A 201 5.05 -12.41 -18.75
CA GLN A 201 4.17 -12.02 -17.67
C GLN A 201 3.60 -10.61 -17.87
N ARG A 202 2.44 -10.36 -17.25
CA ARG A 202 1.73 -9.09 -17.33
C ARG A 202 1.33 -8.58 -15.95
N LEU A 203 1.00 -7.30 -15.85
CA LEU A 203 0.33 -6.76 -14.67
C LEU A 203 -1.12 -7.22 -14.63
N ALA A 204 -1.59 -7.52 -13.43
CA ALA A 204 -2.96 -7.91 -13.17
C ALA A 204 -3.77 -6.78 -12.53
N ARG A 205 -5.07 -6.78 -12.85
CA ARG A 205 -6.08 -5.94 -12.19
C ARG A 205 -7.10 -6.83 -11.50
N VAL A 206 -7.07 -6.85 -10.17
CA VAL A 206 -8.02 -7.65 -9.37
C VAL A 206 -9.25 -6.80 -9.11
N ARG A 207 -10.29 -6.97 -9.93
CA ARG A 207 -11.54 -6.19 -9.84
C ARG A 207 -12.55 -6.75 -8.85
N SER A 208 -12.42 -8.01 -8.47
CA SER A 208 -13.34 -8.70 -7.55
C SER A 208 -13.12 -8.36 -6.08
N ALA A 209 -12.01 -7.70 -5.73
CA ALA A 209 -11.64 -7.37 -4.37
C ALA A 209 -11.11 -5.91 -4.29
N LYS A 210 -11.98 -4.95 -4.62
CA LYS A 210 -11.61 -3.54 -4.61
C LYS A 210 -11.40 -3.05 -3.17
N ALA A 211 -10.37 -2.25 -2.97
CA ALA A 211 -10.17 -1.49 -1.74
C ALA A 211 -11.08 -0.25 -1.73
N VAL A 212 -11.44 0.23 -0.57
CA VAL A 212 -12.19 1.48 -0.38
C VAL A 212 -11.22 2.53 0.13
N THR A 213 -11.07 3.63 -0.59
CA THR A 213 -10.22 4.75 -0.16
C THR A 213 -11.03 5.77 0.64
N SER A 214 -10.40 6.35 1.67
CA SER A 214 -11.01 7.42 2.44
C SER A 214 -11.16 8.69 1.60
N MET A 215 -12.13 9.51 1.97
CA MET A 215 -12.36 10.81 1.32
C MET A 215 -11.71 11.97 2.09
N ARG A 216 -10.87 11.66 3.11
CA ARG A 216 -10.20 12.63 3.99
C ARG A 216 -9.55 13.80 3.24
N LYS A 217 -8.86 13.50 2.14
CA LYS A 217 -8.17 14.53 1.34
C LYS A 217 -9.17 15.48 0.67
N PHE A 218 -10.30 14.95 0.18
CA PHE A 218 -11.37 15.76 -0.40
C PHE A 218 -12.10 16.58 0.69
N ASP A 219 -12.28 16.02 1.87
CA ASP A 219 -12.89 16.71 3.01
C ASP A 219 -12.02 17.87 3.50
N ARG A 220 -10.70 17.72 3.47
CA ARG A 220 -9.74 18.74 3.94
C ARG A 220 -9.53 19.88 2.91
N HIS A 221 -9.45 19.54 1.62
CA HIS A 221 -9.05 20.49 0.57
C HIS A 221 -10.21 20.91 -0.35
N GLY A 222 -11.41 20.33 -0.16
CA GLY A 222 -12.57 20.55 -0.99
C GLY A 222 -12.62 19.62 -2.22
N GLU A 223 -13.83 19.37 -2.69
CA GLU A 223 -14.12 18.36 -3.73
C GLU A 223 -13.55 18.70 -5.11
N TRP A 224 -13.36 19.99 -5.40
CA TRP A 224 -12.79 20.49 -6.67
C TRP A 224 -11.27 20.61 -6.67
N HIS A 225 -10.65 20.45 -5.53
CA HIS A 225 -9.20 20.63 -5.38
C HIS A 225 -8.41 19.70 -6.31
N TYR A 226 -8.74 18.42 -6.33
CA TYR A 226 -8.08 17.45 -7.22
C TYR A 226 -8.33 17.72 -8.69
N PHE A 227 -9.54 18.16 -9.04
CA PHE A 227 -9.84 18.54 -10.42
C PHE A 227 -8.92 19.67 -10.89
N THR A 228 -8.77 20.73 -10.11
CA THR A 228 -7.87 21.85 -10.44
C THR A 228 -6.39 21.45 -10.39
N MET A 229 -6.01 20.58 -9.45
CA MET A 229 -4.66 20.09 -9.31
C MET A 229 -4.21 19.24 -10.52
N ILE A 230 -5.08 18.43 -11.09
CA ILE A 230 -4.77 17.63 -12.28
C ILE A 230 -4.30 18.53 -13.42
N PHE A 231 -4.98 19.64 -13.68
CA PHE A 231 -4.60 20.58 -14.75
C PHE A 231 -3.26 21.29 -14.46
N ARG A 232 -2.88 21.44 -13.20
CA ARG A 232 -1.56 21.95 -12.80
C ARG A 232 -0.47 20.88 -12.89
N LEU A 233 -0.78 19.62 -12.59
CA LEU A 233 0.19 18.53 -12.57
C LEU A 233 0.46 17.93 -13.97
N ILE A 234 -0.51 17.98 -14.93
CA ILE A 234 -0.30 17.46 -16.29
C ILE A 234 0.93 18.09 -16.96
N PRO A 235 1.13 19.42 -16.96
CA PRO A 235 2.34 20.02 -17.51
C PRO A 235 3.63 19.57 -16.82
N LEU A 236 3.58 19.36 -15.50
CA LEU A 236 4.72 18.95 -14.68
C LEU A 236 5.19 17.51 -14.97
N LEU A 237 4.31 16.62 -15.48
CA LEU A 237 4.69 15.28 -15.92
C LEU A 237 5.68 15.30 -17.11
N PHE A 238 5.78 16.44 -17.81
CA PHE A 238 6.64 16.64 -18.96
C PHE A 238 7.85 17.54 -18.68
N GLN A 239 8.03 18.01 -17.43
CA GLN A 239 9.17 18.85 -17.01
C GLN A 239 10.24 18.05 -16.26
N PRO A 240 11.51 18.50 -16.27
CA PRO A 240 12.58 17.90 -15.46
C PRO A 240 12.29 17.99 -13.96
N HIS A 241 12.76 17.00 -13.19
CA HIS A 241 12.38 16.75 -11.80
C HIS A 241 12.63 17.90 -10.80
N ASP A 242 13.53 18.83 -11.07
CA ASP A 242 14.03 19.82 -10.10
C ASP A 242 13.03 20.93 -9.71
N THR A 243 11.96 21.14 -10.47
CA THR A 243 10.97 22.22 -10.21
C THR A 243 9.69 21.75 -9.52
N MET A 244 9.53 20.45 -9.34
CA MET A 244 8.32 19.83 -8.81
C MET A 244 8.34 19.61 -7.30
N ASP A 245 9.51 19.74 -6.66
CA ASP A 245 9.73 19.20 -5.32
C ASP A 245 9.05 19.98 -4.19
N ASP A 246 9.00 21.32 -4.26
CA ASP A 246 8.52 22.11 -3.12
C ASP A 246 7.00 22.15 -2.99
N GLU A 247 6.24 22.35 -4.09
CA GLU A 247 4.77 22.38 -4.03
C GLU A 247 4.19 20.98 -3.75
N VAL A 248 4.77 19.92 -4.34
CA VAL A 248 4.36 18.54 -4.10
C VAL A 248 4.73 18.10 -2.69
N ARG A 249 5.90 18.52 -2.21
CA ARG A 249 6.36 18.23 -0.85
C ARG A 249 5.47 18.88 0.19
N GLU A 250 5.10 20.14 0.04
CA GLU A 250 4.19 20.84 0.96
C GLU A 250 2.79 20.22 0.93
N TYR A 251 2.30 19.82 -0.23
CA TYR A 251 0.99 19.20 -0.38
C TYR A 251 0.89 17.81 0.25
N TRP A 252 1.91 16.95 0.07
CA TRP A 252 1.87 15.56 0.54
C TRP A 252 2.45 15.37 1.94
N TYR A 253 3.40 16.24 2.32
CA TYR A 253 4.17 16.13 3.55
C TYR A 253 4.06 17.35 4.46
N GLY A 254 3.38 18.42 4.03
CA GLY A 254 3.05 19.58 4.84
C GLY A 254 2.27 19.17 6.08
N ASP A 255 2.51 19.85 7.17
CA ASP A 255 2.21 19.53 8.55
C ASP A 255 0.88 18.81 8.80
N ARG A 256 0.93 17.52 9.13
CA ARG A 256 -0.18 16.74 9.67
C ARG A 256 -0.29 16.87 11.20
N GLY A 257 0.48 17.80 11.77
CA GLY A 257 0.54 18.07 13.19
C GLY A 257 0.30 19.54 13.48
N GLY A 258 -0.96 19.95 13.63
CA GLY A 258 -1.25 21.33 14.03
C GLY A 258 -2.73 21.67 13.99
N SER A 259 -3.52 21.04 14.86
CA SER A 259 -4.77 21.61 15.35
C SER A 259 -4.86 21.39 16.85
N GLY A 260 -4.16 22.29 17.57
CA GLY A 260 -4.15 22.39 18.99
C GLY A 260 -3.81 23.82 19.37
N GLN A 261 -4.75 24.72 19.23
CA GLN A 261 -4.96 25.87 20.11
C GLN A 261 -6.46 26.08 20.22
#